data_f2d761b9db6cfb9dceb9b74ac45d9200
#
_entry.id   f2d761b9db6cfb9dceb9b74ac45d9200
#
_cell.length_a   1.000
_cell.length_b   1.000
_cell.length_c   1.000
_cell.angle_alpha   90.00
_cell.angle_beta   90.00
_cell.angle_gamma   90.00
#
_symmetry.space_group_name_H-M   'P 1'
#
loop_
_entity.id
_entity.type
_entity.pdbx_description
1 polymer ?
#
loop_
_entity_poly.entity_id
_entity_poly.type
_entity_poly.pdbx_seq_one_letter_code
_entity_poly.pdbx_strand_id
1 'polypeptide(L)'
;LQKLPREAGKLIVTDGVFSMSGDVCLLPEITELARQYNAAVMVDDAHGFGVLGRGGRGTADHFGLTDKTDIIMGTFSKSLASIGGFMAADQYVIDYVRHNSRPFIFSASIPPASAATALAALRVIKAHPELVERLRSLSDYMRAGLARRGVEIKASTTPIIPFYTYDM
;
A
#
# COMPACT_ATOMS: atom_id res chain seq x y z
N LEU A 1 -15.88 -13.77 9.37
CA LEU A 1 -17.06 -13.22 8.67
C LEU A 1 -18.32 -14.07 8.92
N GLN A 2 -18.25 -15.39 8.82
CA GLN A 2 -19.41 -16.30 9.01
C GLN A 2 -20.13 -16.17 10.37
N LYS A 3 -19.40 -15.80 11.42
CA LYS A 3 -19.94 -15.66 12.78
C LYS A 3 -20.62 -14.30 13.04
N LEU A 4 -20.52 -13.36 12.10
CA LEU A 4 -21.12 -12.04 12.26
C LEU A 4 -22.55 -12.02 11.74
N PRO A 5 -23.45 -11.24 12.37
CA PRO A 5 -24.80 -11.01 11.84
C PRO A 5 -24.74 -10.56 10.38
N ARG A 6 -25.74 -10.97 9.60
CA ARG A 6 -25.77 -10.67 8.16
C ARG A 6 -25.85 -9.17 7.90
N GLU A 7 -26.59 -8.47 8.74
CA GLU A 7 -26.83 -7.01 8.72
C GLU A 7 -25.71 -6.18 9.32
N ALA A 8 -24.75 -6.79 10.01
CA ALA A 8 -23.62 -6.06 10.59
C ALA A 8 -22.74 -5.47 9.48
N GLY A 9 -22.34 -4.21 9.63
CA GLY A 9 -21.28 -3.62 8.83
C GLY A 9 -19.97 -4.39 9.00
N LYS A 10 -19.31 -4.71 7.89
CA LYS A 10 -18.07 -5.49 7.88
C LYS A 10 -17.01 -4.73 7.08
N LEU A 11 -15.83 -4.61 7.64
CA LEU A 11 -14.66 -4.04 6.99
C LEU A 11 -13.49 -5.02 7.13
N ILE A 12 -12.90 -5.39 6.01
CA ILE A 12 -11.64 -6.15 5.95
C ILE A 12 -10.53 -5.14 5.73
N VAL A 13 -9.53 -5.13 6.61
CA VAL A 13 -8.36 -4.26 6.51
C VAL A 13 -7.13 -5.13 6.34
N THR A 14 -6.29 -4.80 5.36
CA THR A 14 -5.02 -5.50 5.12
C THR A 14 -3.96 -4.52 4.63
N ASP A 15 -2.69 -4.81 4.93
CA ASP A 15 -1.59 -4.19 4.19
C ASP A 15 -1.61 -4.69 2.75
N GLY A 16 -1.33 -3.83 1.79
CA GLY A 16 -1.09 -4.21 0.40
C GLY A 16 0.23 -4.96 0.26
N VAL A 17 1.27 -4.40 0.85
CA VAL A 17 2.61 -5.00 0.98
C VAL A 17 3.01 -5.00 2.45
N PHE A 18 3.35 -6.17 2.99
CA PHE A 18 3.80 -6.32 4.37
C PHE A 18 5.25 -5.89 4.53
N SER A 19 5.49 -4.88 5.38
CA SER A 19 6.78 -4.19 5.51
C SER A 19 7.94 -5.09 5.89
N MET A 20 7.73 -6.06 6.79
CA MET A 20 8.80 -6.91 7.33
C MET A 20 9.11 -8.09 6.43
N SER A 21 8.12 -8.61 5.74
CA SER A 21 8.25 -9.83 4.95
C SER A 21 8.36 -9.59 3.45
N GLY A 22 7.92 -8.42 2.98
CA GLY A 22 7.83 -8.11 1.56
C GLY A 22 6.74 -8.89 0.81
N ASP A 23 5.88 -9.61 1.54
CA ASP A 23 4.75 -10.30 0.94
C ASP A 23 3.73 -9.31 0.40
N VAL A 24 3.07 -9.68 -0.68
CA VAL A 24 1.89 -8.97 -1.18
C VAL A 24 0.64 -9.68 -0.66
N CYS A 25 -0.36 -8.93 -0.24
CA CYS A 25 -1.62 -9.53 0.24
C CYS A 25 -2.33 -10.32 -0.86
N LEU A 26 -3.15 -11.28 -0.46
CA LEU A 26 -3.99 -12.07 -1.36
C LEU A 26 -5.27 -11.28 -1.71
N LEU A 27 -5.09 -10.11 -2.33
CA LEU A 27 -6.19 -9.18 -2.59
C LEU A 27 -7.32 -9.78 -3.45
N PRO A 28 -7.03 -10.62 -4.48
CA PRO A 28 -8.08 -11.29 -5.24
C PRO A 28 -9.00 -12.15 -4.36
N GLU A 29 -8.44 -12.96 -3.48
CA GLU A 29 -9.20 -13.83 -2.56
C GLU A 29 -9.95 -12.99 -1.52
N ILE A 30 -9.32 -11.93 -1.02
CA ILE A 30 -9.95 -11.01 -0.05
C ILE A 30 -11.16 -10.32 -0.67
N THR A 31 -11.05 -9.80 -1.88
CA THR A 31 -12.16 -9.12 -2.56
C THR A 31 -13.30 -10.07 -2.90
N GLU A 32 -13.00 -11.31 -3.24
CA GLU A 32 -14.04 -12.33 -3.48
C GLU A 32 -14.77 -12.70 -2.19
N LEU A 33 -14.05 -12.88 -1.08
CA LEU A 33 -14.67 -13.09 0.23
C LEU A 33 -15.50 -11.88 0.69
N ALA A 34 -14.97 -10.67 0.46
CA ALA A 34 -15.68 -9.44 0.79
C ALA A 34 -17.03 -9.38 0.07
N ARG A 35 -17.05 -9.68 -1.22
CA ARG A 35 -18.27 -9.75 -2.03
C ARG A 35 -19.27 -10.80 -1.48
N GLN A 36 -18.79 -11.99 -1.11
CA GLN A 36 -19.65 -13.07 -0.57
C GLN A 36 -20.29 -12.70 0.77
N TYR A 37 -19.59 -11.95 1.61
CA TYR A 37 -20.03 -11.59 2.96
C TYR A 37 -20.55 -10.16 3.09
N ASN A 38 -20.70 -9.44 2.00
CA ASN A 38 -21.07 -8.02 1.98
C ASN A 38 -20.20 -7.21 2.94
N ALA A 39 -18.89 -7.28 2.72
CA ALA A 39 -17.88 -6.56 3.49
C ALA A 39 -17.17 -5.54 2.57
N ALA A 40 -16.84 -4.39 3.12
CA ALA A 40 -15.93 -3.43 2.47
C ALA A 40 -14.47 -3.89 2.62
N VAL A 41 -13.62 -3.46 1.71
CA VAL A 41 -12.18 -3.75 1.70
C VAL A 41 -11.39 -2.46 1.82
N MET A 42 -10.51 -2.39 2.80
CA MET A 42 -9.50 -1.33 2.95
C MET A 42 -8.11 -1.91 2.77
N VAL A 43 -7.32 -1.29 1.90
CA VAL A 43 -5.91 -1.62 1.69
C VAL A 43 -5.04 -0.48 2.24
N ASP A 44 -4.21 -0.79 3.22
CA ASP A 44 -3.07 0.05 3.60
C ASP A 44 -1.95 -0.19 2.58
N ASP A 45 -1.81 0.73 1.66
CA ASP A 45 -0.85 0.63 0.55
C ASP A 45 0.42 1.45 0.79
N ALA A 46 0.75 1.72 2.05
CA ALA A 46 1.91 2.51 2.42
C ALA A 46 3.23 1.98 1.82
N HIS A 47 3.35 0.68 1.59
CA HIS A 47 4.51 0.03 0.98
C HIS A 47 4.31 -0.36 -0.49
N GLY A 48 3.09 -0.39 -1.00
CA GLY A 48 2.80 -0.70 -2.40
C GLY A 48 2.73 0.54 -3.28
N PHE A 49 2.22 1.66 -2.74
CA PHE A 49 2.10 2.91 -3.48
C PHE A 49 3.48 3.46 -3.89
N GLY A 50 3.64 3.78 -5.16
CA GLY A 50 4.92 4.20 -5.75
C GLY A 50 5.87 3.04 -6.08
N VAL A 51 5.46 1.78 -5.86
CA VAL A 51 6.31 0.58 -5.97
C VAL A 51 5.67 -0.50 -6.85
N LEU A 52 4.41 -0.83 -6.61
CA LEU A 52 3.65 -1.84 -7.34
C LEU A 52 2.64 -1.20 -8.31
N GLY A 53 2.13 -2.05 -9.19
CA GLY A 53 1.15 -1.64 -10.19
C GLY A 53 1.76 -0.82 -11.34
N ARG A 54 0.96 -0.43 -12.29
CA ARG A 54 1.42 0.34 -13.47
C ARG A 54 1.88 1.73 -13.03
N GLY A 55 3.16 2.01 -13.26
CA GLY A 55 3.75 3.31 -12.87
C GLY A 55 3.62 3.61 -11.37
N GLY A 56 3.60 2.57 -10.51
CA GLY A 56 3.55 2.74 -9.06
C GLY A 56 2.17 3.07 -8.48
N ARG A 57 1.09 2.68 -9.15
CA ARG A 57 -0.29 2.94 -8.69
C ARG A 57 -0.72 2.15 -7.47
N GLY A 58 0.10 1.21 -7.03
CA GLY A 58 -0.11 0.45 -5.81
C GLY A 58 -0.68 -0.95 -6.01
N THR A 59 -0.98 -1.59 -4.89
CA THR A 59 -1.36 -3.01 -4.82
C THR A 59 -2.69 -3.30 -5.49
N ALA A 60 -3.69 -2.45 -5.35
CA ALA A 60 -4.99 -2.65 -6.01
C ALA A 60 -4.87 -2.61 -7.54
N ASP A 61 -4.08 -1.69 -8.11
CA ASP A 61 -3.80 -1.63 -9.55
C ASP A 61 -2.96 -2.82 -10.03
N HIS A 62 -2.03 -3.31 -9.17
CA HIS A 62 -1.22 -4.51 -9.48
C HIS A 62 -2.08 -5.73 -9.82
N PHE A 63 -3.19 -5.90 -9.13
CA PHE A 63 -4.16 -6.98 -9.36
C PHE A 63 -5.32 -6.59 -10.31
N GLY A 64 -5.39 -5.34 -10.77
CA GLY A 64 -6.53 -4.85 -11.56
C GLY A 64 -7.83 -4.77 -10.76
N LEU A 65 -7.74 -4.53 -9.45
CA LEU A 65 -8.84 -4.55 -8.49
C LEU A 65 -9.11 -3.19 -7.84
N THR A 66 -8.65 -2.09 -8.46
CA THR A 66 -8.87 -0.74 -7.93
C THR A 66 -10.35 -0.45 -7.70
N ASP A 67 -11.22 -0.86 -8.63
CA ASP A 67 -12.67 -0.64 -8.53
C ASP A 67 -13.38 -1.60 -7.54
N LYS A 68 -12.65 -2.56 -6.97
CA LYS A 68 -13.15 -3.52 -5.97
C LYS A 68 -12.53 -3.30 -4.59
N THR A 69 -11.77 -2.22 -4.44
CA THR A 69 -11.16 -1.81 -3.17
C THR A 69 -11.84 -0.52 -2.73
N ASP A 70 -12.61 -0.59 -1.65
CA ASP A 70 -13.46 0.52 -1.21
C ASP A 70 -12.66 1.68 -0.62
N ILE A 71 -11.56 1.37 0.06
CA ILE A 71 -10.70 2.36 0.70
C ILE A 71 -9.24 2.01 0.42
N ILE A 72 -8.49 2.98 -0.10
CA ILE A 72 -7.03 2.88 -0.26
C ILE A 72 -6.39 3.96 0.61
N MET A 73 -5.50 3.54 1.51
CA MET A 73 -4.65 4.42 2.30
C MET A 73 -3.24 4.39 1.73
N GLY A 74 -2.58 5.53 1.70
CA GLY A 74 -1.17 5.63 1.36
C GLY A 74 -0.47 6.66 2.22
N THR A 75 0.86 6.53 2.34
CA THR A 75 1.69 7.47 3.08
C THR A 75 2.55 8.32 2.15
N PHE A 76 2.83 9.55 2.56
CA PHE A 76 3.80 10.42 1.89
C PHE A 76 5.24 10.18 2.38
N SER A 77 5.42 9.43 3.47
CA SER A 77 6.72 9.28 4.14
C SER A 77 7.66 8.24 3.50
N LYS A 78 7.26 7.61 2.43
CA LYS A 78 8.04 6.60 1.70
C LYS A 78 8.35 7.08 0.28
N SER A 79 7.63 6.61 -0.72
CA SER A 79 7.85 6.93 -2.13
C SER A 79 7.71 8.42 -2.48
N LEU A 80 6.95 9.18 -1.68
CA LEU A 80 6.77 10.63 -1.90
C LEU A 80 7.68 11.52 -1.04
N ALA A 81 8.59 10.94 -0.25
CA ALA A 81 9.66 11.62 0.50
C ALA A 81 9.17 12.83 1.34
N SER A 82 7.99 12.75 1.95
CA SER A 82 7.36 13.84 2.70
C SER A 82 6.72 13.33 3.99
N ILE A 83 5.92 14.15 4.67
CA ILE A 83 5.15 13.81 5.87
C ILE A 83 3.66 13.80 5.53
N GLY A 84 2.92 12.90 6.19
CA GLY A 84 1.48 12.77 6.05
C GLY A 84 1.09 11.55 5.22
N GLY A 85 -0.14 11.57 4.76
CA GLY A 85 -0.71 10.48 3.96
C GLY A 85 -2.02 10.91 3.34
N PHE A 86 -2.67 9.97 2.68
CA PHE A 86 -3.97 10.18 2.06
C PHE A 86 -4.86 8.95 2.26
N MET A 87 -6.14 9.19 2.13
CA MET A 87 -7.14 8.17 1.98
C MET A 87 -7.92 8.45 0.69
N ALA A 88 -8.11 7.46 -0.13
CA ALA A 88 -8.93 7.49 -1.32
C ALA A 88 -10.09 6.51 -1.16
N ALA A 89 -11.31 7.00 -1.36
CA ALA A 89 -12.55 6.24 -1.26
C ALA A 89 -13.67 7.04 -1.95
N ASP A 90 -14.87 6.48 -2.01
CA ASP A 90 -16.06 7.19 -2.44
C ASP A 90 -16.32 8.43 -1.57
N GLN A 91 -16.91 9.47 -2.17
CA GLN A 91 -17.08 10.79 -1.55
C GLN A 91 -17.81 10.70 -0.20
N TYR A 92 -18.85 9.89 -0.09
CA TYR A 92 -19.62 9.73 1.16
C TYR A 92 -18.77 9.14 2.30
N VAL A 93 -17.82 8.25 1.99
CA VAL A 93 -16.87 7.69 2.97
C VAL A 93 -15.89 8.78 3.41
N ILE A 94 -15.36 9.56 2.47
CA ILE A 94 -14.46 10.68 2.75
C ILE A 94 -15.14 11.72 3.64
N ASP A 95 -16.38 12.08 3.32
CA ASP A 95 -17.14 13.07 4.12
C ASP A 95 -17.42 12.54 5.53
N TYR A 96 -17.81 11.25 5.65
CA TYR A 96 -17.99 10.63 6.96
C TYR A 96 -16.71 10.67 7.79
N VAL A 97 -15.58 10.25 7.22
CA VAL A 97 -14.28 10.22 7.93
C VAL A 97 -13.84 11.62 8.33
N ARG A 98 -13.98 12.62 7.47
CA ARG A 98 -13.64 14.02 7.79
C ARG A 98 -14.39 14.56 9.01
N HIS A 99 -15.65 14.17 9.18
CA HIS A 99 -16.50 14.69 10.26
C HIS A 99 -16.46 13.82 11.53
N ASN A 100 -15.98 12.57 11.45
CA ASN A 100 -16.05 11.63 12.56
C ASN A 100 -14.69 11.10 13.03
N SER A 101 -13.62 11.25 12.23
CA SER A 101 -12.29 10.80 12.62
C SER A 101 -11.65 11.75 13.63
N ARG A 102 -11.63 11.34 14.89
CA ARG A 102 -10.96 12.09 15.96
C ARG A 102 -9.49 12.43 15.66
N PRO A 103 -8.66 11.47 15.19
CA PRO A 103 -7.28 11.78 14.83
C PRO A 103 -7.17 12.84 13.74
N PHE A 104 -8.09 12.87 12.78
CA PHE A 104 -8.09 13.88 11.73
C PHE A 104 -8.52 15.26 12.25
N ILE A 105 -9.60 15.29 13.05
CA ILE A 105 -10.17 16.56 13.57
C ILE A 105 -9.21 17.25 14.55
N PHE A 106 -8.56 16.49 15.42
CA PHE A 106 -7.72 17.00 16.50
C PHE A 106 -6.22 17.05 16.17
N SER A 107 -5.82 16.71 14.94
CA SER A 107 -4.44 16.82 14.49
C SER A 107 -4.23 18.08 13.65
N ALA A 108 -3.06 18.67 13.78
CA ALA A 108 -2.66 19.77 12.90
C ALA A 108 -2.46 19.25 11.47
N SER A 109 -2.87 20.05 10.50
CA SER A 109 -2.67 19.73 9.09
C SER A 109 -1.19 19.70 8.71
N ILE A 110 -0.84 18.94 7.66
CA ILE A 110 0.52 18.94 7.14
C ILE A 110 0.94 20.33 6.68
N PRO A 111 2.19 20.74 6.89
CA PRO A 111 2.70 22.03 6.43
C PRO A 111 2.61 22.15 4.89
N PRO A 112 2.40 23.37 4.36
CA PRO A 112 2.35 23.59 2.91
C PRO A 112 3.59 23.10 2.16
N ALA A 113 4.77 23.21 2.74
CA ALA A 113 6.01 22.70 2.16
C ALA A 113 5.98 21.19 1.99
N SER A 114 5.46 20.45 2.99
CA SER A 114 5.33 18.98 2.90
C SER A 114 4.29 18.57 1.86
N ALA A 115 3.19 19.29 1.76
CA ALA A 115 2.19 19.06 0.71
C ALA A 115 2.76 19.31 -0.69
N ALA A 116 3.53 20.39 -0.87
CA ALA A 116 4.20 20.71 -2.12
C ALA A 116 5.25 19.65 -2.50
N THR A 117 6.00 19.14 -1.53
CA THR A 117 6.98 18.06 -1.72
C THR A 117 6.29 16.78 -2.21
N ALA A 118 5.23 16.35 -1.54
CA ALA A 118 4.45 15.18 -1.94
C ALA A 118 3.88 15.31 -3.36
N LEU A 119 3.34 16.49 -3.69
CA LEU A 119 2.81 16.77 -5.02
C LEU A 119 3.90 16.76 -6.09
N ALA A 120 5.08 17.33 -5.80
CA ALA A 120 6.22 17.32 -6.72
C ALA A 120 6.71 15.89 -6.97
N ALA A 121 6.87 15.09 -5.92
CA ALA A 121 7.27 13.70 -6.03
C ALA A 121 6.25 12.86 -6.84
N LEU A 122 4.95 13.06 -6.62
CA LEU A 122 3.91 12.41 -7.41
C LEU A 122 3.99 12.77 -8.90
N ARG A 123 4.27 14.05 -9.22
CA ARG A 123 4.48 14.49 -10.60
C ARG A 123 5.69 13.82 -11.24
N VAL A 124 6.78 13.67 -10.48
CA VAL A 124 7.99 12.95 -10.94
C VAL A 124 7.66 11.50 -11.24
N ILE A 125 7.03 10.77 -10.33
CA ILE A 125 6.64 9.35 -10.56
C ILE A 125 5.73 9.22 -11.78
N LYS A 126 4.78 10.12 -11.96
CA LYS A 126 3.88 10.12 -13.14
C LYS A 126 4.61 10.42 -14.45
N ALA A 127 5.59 11.31 -14.43
CA ALA A 127 6.39 11.66 -15.62
C ALA A 127 7.46 10.61 -15.95
N HIS A 128 7.91 9.85 -14.96
CA HIS A 128 9.04 8.93 -15.04
C HIS A 128 8.67 7.52 -14.54
N PRO A 129 7.74 6.81 -15.20
CA PRO A 129 7.35 5.46 -14.79
C PRO A 129 8.52 4.46 -14.81
N GLU A 130 9.58 4.74 -15.57
CA GLU A 130 10.83 3.97 -15.62
C GLU A 130 11.54 3.88 -14.26
N LEU A 131 11.27 4.80 -13.32
CA LEU A 131 11.81 4.72 -11.96
C LEU A 131 11.32 3.49 -11.22
N VAL A 132 10.06 3.13 -11.38
CA VAL A 132 9.46 1.93 -10.77
C VAL A 132 10.06 0.67 -11.38
N GLU A 133 10.23 0.63 -12.71
CA GLU A 133 10.86 -0.49 -13.40
C GLU A 133 12.35 -0.64 -13.01
N ARG A 134 13.04 0.47 -12.85
CA ARG A 134 14.44 0.46 -12.37
C ARG A 134 14.53 -0.09 -10.95
N LEU A 135 13.64 0.32 -10.05
CA LEU A 135 13.58 -0.23 -8.69
C LEU A 135 13.40 -1.74 -8.71
N ARG A 136 12.48 -2.24 -9.54
CA ARG A 136 12.26 -3.67 -9.73
C ARG A 136 13.53 -4.40 -10.20
N SER A 137 14.15 -3.90 -11.26
CA SER A 137 15.39 -4.47 -11.82
C SER A 137 16.52 -4.50 -10.80
N LEU A 138 16.70 -3.43 -10.00
CA LEU A 138 17.69 -3.37 -8.93
C LEU A 138 17.40 -4.39 -7.82
N SER A 139 16.11 -4.59 -7.50
CA SER A 139 15.70 -5.57 -6.50
C SER A 139 16.00 -7.00 -6.94
N ASP A 140 15.76 -7.31 -8.21
CA ASP A 140 16.07 -8.62 -8.79
C ASP A 140 17.58 -8.86 -8.85
N TYR A 141 18.34 -7.83 -9.23
CA TYR A 141 19.81 -7.88 -9.20
C TYR A 141 20.36 -8.14 -7.80
N MET A 142 19.81 -7.44 -6.79
CA MET A 142 20.22 -7.62 -5.40
C MET A 142 19.91 -9.01 -4.89
N ARG A 143 18.69 -9.52 -5.12
CA ARG A 143 18.29 -10.90 -4.75
C ARG A 143 19.24 -11.93 -5.36
N ALA A 144 19.49 -11.83 -6.65
CA ALA A 144 20.42 -12.74 -7.34
C ALA A 144 21.84 -12.63 -6.78
N GLY A 145 22.29 -11.42 -6.43
CA GLY A 145 23.60 -11.19 -5.82
C GLY A 145 23.75 -11.80 -4.43
N LEU A 146 22.73 -11.68 -3.59
CA LEU A 146 22.68 -12.28 -2.25
C LEU A 146 22.64 -13.80 -2.32
N ALA A 147 21.77 -14.35 -3.17
CA ALA A 147 21.64 -15.81 -3.36
C ALA A 147 22.96 -16.43 -3.83
N ARG A 148 23.67 -15.81 -4.79
CA ARG A 148 25.01 -16.29 -5.22
C ARG A 148 26.05 -16.29 -4.12
N ARG A 149 25.88 -15.49 -3.08
CA ARG A 149 26.77 -15.43 -1.92
C ARG A 149 26.32 -16.32 -0.76
N GLY A 150 25.29 -17.13 -0.96
CA GLY A 150 24.76 -18.02 0.07
C GLY A 150 24.01 -17.30 1.21
N VAL A 151 23.62 -16.02 1.02
CA VAL A 151 22.80 -15.33 2.00
C VAL A 151 21.37 -15.85 1.90
N GLU A 152 20.85 -16.33 3.02
CA GLU A 152 19.47 -16.76 3.10
C GLU A 152 18.53 -15.55 3.09
N ILE A 153 17.71 -15.45 2.06
CA ILE A 153 16.70 -14.40 1.90
C ILE A 153 15.32 -15.02 1.82
N LYS A 154 14.34 -14.33 2.37
CA LYS A 154 12.94 -14.70 2.15
C LYS A 154 12.56 -14.41 0.70
N ALA A 155 11.86 -15.34 0.06
CA ALA A 155 11.28 -15.11 -1.26
C ALA A 155 10.27 -13.97 -1.20
N SER A 156 10.44 -12.95 -2.03
CA SER A 156 9.55 -11.81 -2.18
C SER A 156 9.56 -11.35 -3.64
N THR A 157 8.44 -10.83 -4.10
CA THR A 157 8.31 -10.22 -5.44
C THR A 157 8.39 -8.69 -5.39
N THR A 158 8.47 -8.12 -4.19
CA THR A 158 8.58 -6.67 -3.97
C THR A 158 10.02 -6.24 -3.79
N PRO A 159 10.35 -4.94 -3.82
CA PRO A 159 11.68 -4.44 -3.51
C PRO A 159 12.16 -4.68 -2.08
N ILE A 160 11.30 -5.15 -1.19
CA ILE A 160 11.68 -5.55 0.16
C ILE A 160 12.38 -6.91 0.08
N ILE A 161 13.60 -6.97 0.59
CA ILE A 161 14.46 -8.16 0.55
C ILE A 161 14.83 -8.52 2.00
N PRO A 162 14.00 -9.30 2.70
CA PRO A 162 14.29 -9.72 4.05
C PRO A 162 15.41 -10.77 4.05
N PHE A 163 16.35 -10.63 4.96
CA PHE A 163 17.34 -11.65 5.26
C PHE A 163 17.41 -11.85 6.78
N TYR A 164 17.78 -13.05 7.19
CA TYR A 164 17.78 -13.43 8.59
C TYR A 164 19.19 -13.38 9.17
N THR A 165 19.30 -12.79 10.35
CA THR A 165 20.49 -12.87 11.21
C THR A 165 20.09 -13.64 12.44
N TYR A 166 20.65 -14.84 12.61
CA TYR A 166 20.25 -15.76 13.68
C TYR A 166 20.94 -15.49 15.02
N ASP A 167 22.01 -14.67 15.01
CA ASP A 167 22.75 -14.29 16.20
C ASP A 167 22.57 -12.79 16.48
N MET A 168 22.04 -12.48 17.65
CA MET A 168 22.03 -11.15 18.26
C MET A 168 22.75 -11.18 19.59
#